data_a42368f36c0ca9f02be29dbb5a19baf7
#
_entry.id   a42368f36c0ca9f02be29dbb5a19baf7
#
_cell.length_a   1.000
_cell.length_b   1.000
_cell.length_c   1.000
_cell.angle_alpha   90.00
_cell.angle_beta   90.00
_cell.angle_gamma   90.00
#
_symmetry.space_group_name_H-M   'P 1'
#
loop_
_entity.id
_entity.type
_entity.pdbx_description
1 polymer ?
#
loop_
_entity_poly.entity_id
_entity_poly.type
_entity_poly.pdbx_seq_one_letter_code
_entity_poly.pdbx_strand_id
1 'polypeptide(L)'
;MFNLQQRSEENTKTSTQSVRTTTDYSQFKYVRGNRMLSESNIQSISNQIQQHGQQQPIIVNERYEIIDGQHRLEACKNLRIAVEYIKRKGATIEDVISTNVVGKKWAIEDYINRFAIEDNQNYIDLLEFVEHAKNKGFAVSTAIVIARGTALNDVYHMWDDGKLR
;
A
#
# COMPACT_ATOMS: atom_id res chain seq x y z
N MET A 1 -0.74 4.84 -49.59
CA MET A 1 -1.92 4.47 -48.79
C MET A 1 -1.48 3.54 -47.73
N PHE A 2 -1.27 4.05 -46.50
CA PHE A 2 -0.88 3.23 -45.35
C PHE A 2 -2.15 2.66 -44.72
N ASN A 3 -2.15 1.33 -44.54
CA ASN A 3 -3.29 0.55 -44.06
C ASN A 3 -3.47 0.72 -42.54
N LEU A 4 -4.48 1.49 -42.14
CA LEU A 4 -4.86 1.81 -40.77
C LEU A 4 -5.69 0.70 -40.06
N GLN A 5 -5.83 -0.47 -40.67
CA GLN A 5 -6.73 -1.52 -40.17
C GLN A 5 -6.07 -2.63 -39.36
N GLN A 6 -4.77 -2.59 -39.10
CA GLN A 6 -4.08 -3.66 -38.33
C GLN A 6 -3.73 -3.28 -36.88
N ARG A 7 -4.27 -2.19 -36.32
CA ARG A 7 -3.93 -1.73 -34.96
C ARG A 7 -5.04 -1.90 -33.92
N SER A 8 -6.13 -2.59 -34.24
CA SER A 8 -7.33 -2.68 -33.38
C SER A 8 -7.59 -4.07 -32.76
N GLU A 9 -6.73 -5.07 -32.94
CA GLU A 9 -7.03 -6.45 -32.45
C GLU A 9 -6.11 -6.98 -31.35
N GLU A 10 -5.17 -6.20 -30.82
CA GLU A 10 -4.20 -6.69 -29.83
C GLU A 10 -4.45 -6.29 -28.37
N ASN A 11 -5.58 -5.67 -28.03
CA ASN A 11 -5.75 -5.16 -26.68
C ASN A 11 -7.05 -5.57 -25.96
N THR A 12 -7.52 -6.79 -26.16
CA THR A 12 -8.66 -7.35 -25.39
C THR A 12 -8.42 -8.80 -24.94
N LYS A 13 -7.27 -9.05 -24.31
CA LYS A 13 -7.18 -10.18 -23.38
C LYS A 13 -7.53 -9.68 -21.99
N THR A 14 -8.82 -9.49 -21.74
CA THR A 14 -9.38 -9.48 -20.40
C THR A 14 -9.20 -10.89 -19.84
N SER A 15 -8.04 -11.16 -19.24
CA SER A 15 -7.87 -12.38 -18.44
C SER A 15 -8.83 -12.26 -17.28
N THR A 16 -9.92 -13.01 -17.31
CA THR A 16 -10.86 -13.15 -16.20
C THR A 16 -10.07 -13.71 -15.03
N GLN A 17 -9.58 -12.83 -14.16
CA GLN A 17 -8.83 -13.22 -12.97
C GLN A 17 -9.83 -13.87 -12.01
N SER A 18 -9.73 -15.18 -11.83
CA SER A 18 -10.63 -15.91 -10.93
C SER A 18 -10.38 -15.52 -9.48
N VAL A 19 -11.47 -15.21 -8.77
CA VAL A 19 -11.44 -15.06 -7.31
C VAL A 19 -11.24 -16.42 -6.68
N ARG A 20 -10.35 -16.51 -5.73
CA ARG A 20 -10.03 -17.72 -4.95
C ARG A 20 -10.28 -17.43 -3.48
N THR A 21 -10.55 -18.47 -2.71
CA THR A 21 -10.75 -18.37 -1.26
C THR A 21 -9.82 -19.32 -0.52
N THR A 22 -9.40 -18.92 0.68
CA THR A 22 -8.58 -19.76 1.56
C THR A 22 -8.72 -19.37 3.02
N THR A 23 -8.54 -20.32 3.92
CA THR A 23 -8.35 -20.11 5.37
C THR A 23 -6.89 -20.26 5.78
N ASP A 24 -6.02 -20.67 4.86
CA ASP A 24 -4.58 -20.71 5.09
C ASP A 24 -3.97 -19.33 4.82
N TYR A 25 -3.86 -18.54 5.89
CA TYR A 25 -3.28 -17.20 5.81
C TYR A 25 -1.76 -17.22 5.72
N SER A 26 -1.10 -18.33 6.06
CA SER A 26 0.37 -18.45 6.11
C SER A 26 1.03 -18.35 4.74
N GLN A 27 0.27 -18.62 3.68
CA GLN A 27 0.76 -18.51 2.31
C GLN A 27 1.03 -17.06 1.88
N PHE A 28 0.40 -16.07 2.53
CA PHE A 28 0.51 -14.67 2.14
C PHE A 28 1.74 -14.00 2.76
N LYS A 29 2.42 -13.17 1.97
CA LYS A 29 3.62 -12.44 2.36
C LYS A 29 3.39 -10.94 2.26
N TYR A 30 3.81 -10.22 3.29
CA TYR A 30 3.80 -8.76 3.25
C TYR A 30 4.97 -8.26 2.43
N VAL A 31 4.70 -7.31 1.53
CA VAL A 31 5.75 -6.65 0.75
C VAL A 31 6.40 -5.58 1.61
N ARG A 32 7.72 -5.58 1.69
CA ARG A 32 8.47 -4.48 2.30
C ARG A 32 8.17 -3.19 1.56
N GLY A 33 8.01 -2.09 2.30
CA GLY A 33 7.66 -0.79 1.70
C GLY A 33 6.16 -0.59 1.42
N ASN A 34 5.29 -1.55 1.75
CA ASN A 34 3.86 -1.31 1.77
C ASN A 34 3.48 -0.47 3.00
N ARG A 35 2.25 0.07 3.06
CA ARG A 35 1.75 0.85 4.20
C ARG A 35 1.94 0.12 5.52
N MET A 36 2.13 0.88 6.59
CA MET A 36 2.07 0.32 7.94
C MET A 36 0.65 -0.18 8.25
N LEU A 37 0.56 -1.32 8.94
CA LEU A 37 -0.71 -1.82 9.43
C LEU A 37 -1.24 -0.87 10.52
N SER A 38 -2.50 -0.50 10.40
CA SER A 38 -3.20 0.37 11.35
C SER A 38 -4.31 -0.42 12.02
N GLU A 39 -4.23 -0.58 13.33
CA GLU A 39 -5.23 -1.31 14.11
C GLU A 39 -6.63 -0.72 13.95
N SER A 40 -6.75 0.62 13.94
CA SER A 40 -8.04 1.29 13.73
C SER A 40 -8.64 1.01 12.36
N ASN A 41 -7.80 0.91 11.32
CA ASN A 41 -8.25 0.52 9.98
C ASN A 41 -8.66 -0.95 9.93
N ILE A 42 -7.89 -1.85 10.57
CA ILE A 42 -8.22 -3.27 10.66
C ILE A 42 -9.57 -3.44 11.35
N GLN A 43 -9.79 -2.79 12.48
CA GLN A 43 -11.05 -2.86 13.21
C GLN A 43 -12.24 -2.33 12.39
N SER A 44 -12.07 -1.20 11.69
CA SER A 44 -13.09 -0.65 10.82
C SER A 44 -13.47 -1.62 9.69
N ILE A 45 -12.47 -2.21 9.04
CA ILE A 45 -12.66 -3.19 7.97
C ILE A 45 -13.28 -4.48 8.52
N SER A 46 -12.89 -4.93 9.70
CA SER A 46 -13.48 -6.10 10.36
C SER A 46 -14.98 -5.91 10.58
N ASN A 47 -15.40 -4.74 11.06
CA ASN A 47 -16.81 -4.42 11.24
C ASN A 47 -17.58 -4.42 9.92
N GLN A 48 -16.98 -3.87 8.85
CA GLN A 48 -17.59 -3.90 7.51
C GLN A 48 -17.72 -5.32 6.97
N ILE A 49 -16.69 -6.14 7.13
CA ILE A 49 -16.70 -7.54 6.67
C ILE A 49 -17.73 -8.36 7.45
N GLN A 50 -17.89 -8.13 8.75
CA GLN A 50 -18.93 -8.79 9.55
C GLN A 50 -20.35 -8.48 9.06
N GLN A 51 -20.59 -7.24 8.64
CA GLN A 51 -21.91 -6.78 8.21
C GLN A 51 -22.24 -7.16 6.76
N HIS A 52 -21.26 -7.13 5.87
CA HIS A 52 -21.49 -7.17 4.43
C HIS A 52 -20.67 -8.25 3.70
N GLY A 53 -19.86 -9.01 4.42
CA GLY A 53 -18.86 -9.91 3.81
C GLY A 53 -17.68 -9.15 3.21
N GLN A 54 -16.72 -9.88 2.68
CA GLN A 54 -15.56 -9.28 1.99
C GLN A 54 -15.98 -8.74 0.63
N GLN A 55 -16.14 -7.42 0.50
CA GLN A 55 -16.63 -6.77 -0.73
C GLN A 55 -15.60 -6.73 -1.86
N GLN A 56 -14.32 -6.78 -1.52
CA GLN A 56 -13.23 -6.75 -2.48
C GLN A 56 -12.19 -7.80 -2.11
N PRO A 57 -11.77 -8.65 -3.06
CA PRO A 57 -10.68 -9.59 -2.82
C PRO A 57 -9.37 -8.87 -2.59
N ILE A 58 -8.43 -9.48 -1.87
CA ILE A 58 -7.06 -9.00 -1.82
C ILE A 58 -6.35 -9.31 -3.14
N ILE A 59 -5.39 -8.50 -3.53
CA ILE A 59 -4.60 -8.72 -4.74
C ILE A 59 -3.21 -9.19 -4.33
N VAL A 60 -2.78 -10.32 -4.88
CA VAL A 60 -1.45 -10.87 -4.66
C VAL A 60 -0.76 -11.15 -6.00
N ASN A 61 0.56 -11.14 -6.00
CA ASN A 61 1.33 -11.61 -7.16
C ASN A 61 1.50 -13.15 -7.16
N GLU A 62 2.28 -13.68 -8.09
CA GLU A 62 2.53 -15.11 -8.23
C GLU A 62 3.25 -15.74 -7.03
N ARG A 63 3.99 -14.95 -6.22
CA ARG A 63 4.69 -15.36 -5.00
C ARG A 63 3.84 -15.23 -3.73
N TYR A 64 2.55 -14.89 -3.90
CA TYR A 64 1.61 -14.56 -2.82
C TYR A 64 2.01 -13.33 -2.00
N GLU A 65 2.80 -12.44 -2.58
CA GLU A 65 3.09 -11.14 -1.99
C GLU A 65 1.85 -10.24 -2.14
N ILE A 66 1.43 -9.60 -1.05
CA ILE A 66 0.20 -8.79 -1.02
C ILE A 66 0.46 -7.44 -1.68
N ILE A 67 -0.14 -7.24 -2.83
CA ILE A 67 -0.08 -5.99 -3.59
C ILE A 67 -1.13 -5.00 -3.09
N ASP A 68 -2.35 -5.47 -2.80
CA ASP A 68 -3.40 -4.66 -2.19
C ASP A 68 -4.21 -5.49 -1.20
N GLY A 69 -4.68 -4.83 -0.13
CA GLY A 69 -5.62 -5.41 0.82
C GLY A 69 -4.99 -6.03 2.07
N GLN A 70 -3.78 -5.65 2.47
CA GLN A 70 -3.15 -6.17 3.68
C GLN A 70 -4.02 -5.98 4.95
N HIS A 71 -4.72 -4.85 5.10
CA HIS A 71 -5.65 -4.64 6.21
C HIS A 71 -6.88 -5.56 6.12
N ARG A 72 -7.35 -5.89 4.89
CA ARG A 72 -8.42 -6.87 4.68
C ARG A 72 -7.99 -8.28 5.08
N LEU A 73 -6.75 -8.66 4.77
CA LEU A 73 -6.21 -9.93 5.22
C LEU A 73 -6.19 -10.02 6.75
N GLU A 74 -5.69 -8.99 7.44
CA GLU A 74 -5.67 -8.98 8.90
C GLU A 74 -7.07 -9.01 9.50
N ALA A 75 -8.02 -8.28 8.90
CA ALA A 75 -9.41 -8.33 9.31
C ALA A 75 -10.01 -9.75 9.18
N CYS A 76 -9.77 -10.44 8.06
CA CYS A 76 -10.21 -11.82 7.87
C CYS A 76 -9.56 -12.78 8.88
N LYS A 77 -8.26 -12.61 9.19
CA LYS A 77 -7.58 -13.39 10.24
C LYS A 77 -8.22 -13.18 11.61
N ASN A 78 -8.47 -11.93 12.00
CA ASN A 78 -9.09 -11.59 13.28
C ASN A 78 -10.50 -12.20 13.40
N LEU A 79 -11.24 -12.20 12.31
CA LEU A 79 -12.58 -12.79 12.23
C LEU A 79 -12.57 -14.33 12.04
N ARG A 80 -11.43 -14.94 11.75
CA ARG A 80 -11.26 -16.37 11.45
C ARG A 80 -12.14 -16.86 10.29
N ILE A 81 -12.26 -16.04 9.26
CA ILE A 81 -13.06 -16.34 8.06
C ILE A 81 -12.16 -16.52 6.84
N ALA A 82 -12.64 -17.23 5.83
CA ALA A 82 -11.93 -17.38 4.57
C ALA A 82 -11.68 -16.00 3.93
N VAL A 83 -10.47 -15.79 3.41
CA VAL A 83 -10.11 -14.61 2.65
C VAL A 83 -10.26 -14.86 1.16
N GLU A 84 -10.90 -13.91 0.47
CA GLU A 84 -10.98 -13.90 -0.98
C GLU A 84 -9.78 -13.16 -1.57
N TYR A 85 -9.16 -13.74 -2.60
CA TYR A 85 -8.00 -13.16 -3.25
C TYR A 85 -7.96 -13.40 -4.76
N ILE A 86 -7.25 -12.52 -5.47
CA ILE A 86 -6.96 -12.62 -6.90
C ILE A 86 -5.44 -12.65 -7.08
N LYS A 87 -4.95 -13.58 -7.92
CA LYS A 87 -3.57 -13.57 -8.36
C LYS A 87 -3.39 -12.72 -9.60
N ARG A 88 -2.55 -11.68 -9.51
CA ARG A 88 -2.15 -10.83 -10.63
C ARG A 88 -0.69 -11.09 -10.96
N LYS A 89 -0.44 -11.74 -12.10
CA LYS A 89 0.92 -12.06 -12.55
C LYS A 89 1.69 -10.77 -12.86
N GLY A 90 2.94 -10.69 -12.38
CA GLY A 90 3.82 -9.56 -12.62
C GLY A 90 3.48 -8.29 -11.83
N ALA A 91 2.50 -8.35 -10.91
CA ALA A 91 2.17 -7.20 -10.07
C ALA A 91 3.31 -6.89 -9.08
N THR A 92 3.63 -5.61 -8.94
CA THR A 92 4.75 -5.10 -8.15
C THR A 92 4.30 -4.09 -7.10
N ILE A 93 5.22 -3.62 -6.27
CA ILE A 93 4.93 -2.59 -5.27
C ILE A 93 4.54 -1.25 -5.93
N GLU A 94 5.02 -0.95 -7.13
CA GLU A 94 4.65 0.22 -7.90
C GLU A 94 3.16 0.21 -8.26
N ASP A 95 2.60 -0.98 -8.53
CA ASP A 95 1.17 -1.15 -8.75
C ASP A 95 0.35 -0.84 -7.50
N VAL A 96 0.89 -1.12 -6.30
CA VAL A 96 0.26 -0.75 -5.02
C VAL A 96 0.07 0.75 -4.95
N ILE A 97 1.09 1.51 -5.32
CA ILE A 97 1.08 2.97 -5.25
C ILE A 97 0.06 3.53 -6.23
N SER A 98 0.10 3.08 -7.49
CA SER A 98 -0.82 3.53 -8.54
C SER A 98 -2.28 3.16 -8.25
N THR A 99 -2.55 1.99 -7.69
CA THR A 99 -3.90 1.54 -7.32
C THR A 99 -4.46 2.34 -6.14
N ASN A 100 -3.60 2.80 -5.23
CA ASN A 100 -3.99 3.59 -4.07
C ASN A 100 -4.28 5.07 -4.38
N VAL A 101 -4.02 5.54 -5.60
CA VAL A 101 -4.42 6.89 -6.03
C VAL A 101 -5.96 7.05 -6.00
N VAL A 102 -6.71 5.97 -6.16
CA VAL A 102 -8.19 5.96 -6.14
C VAL A 102 -8.75 5.67 -4.74
N GLY A 103 -7.94 5.10 -3.83
CA GLY A 103 -8.30 4.77 -2.46
C GLY A 103 -7.82 5.79 -1.43
N LYS A 104 -7.66 5.36 -0.18
CA LYS A 104 -7.07 6.19 0.88
C LYS A 104 -5.61 6.51 0.53
N LYS A 105 -5.33 7.79 0.31
CA LYS A 105 -3.97 8.27 -0.01
C LYS A 105 -2.97 7.79 1.06
N TRP A 106 -1.76 7.53 0.64
CA TRP A 106 -0.66 7.24 1.56
C TRP A 106 -0.46 8.40 2.52
N ALA A 107 -0.28 8.08 3.79
CA ALA A 107 0.16 9.06 4.76
C ALA A 107 1.65 9.35 4.56
N ILE A 108 2.08 10.46 5.09
CA ILE A 108 3.49 10.87 5.02
C ILE A 108 4.40 9.80 5.63
N GLU A 109 3.98 9.17 6.72
CA GLU A 109 4.72 8.08 7.37
C GLU A 109 4.89 6.85 6.47
N ASP A 110 3.92 6.55 5.62
CA ASP A 110 4.02 5.42 4.68
C ASP A 110 5.19 5.65 3.70
N TYR A 111 5.36 6.89 3.23
CA TYR A 111 6.48 7.27 2.35
C TYR A 111 7.83 7.24 3.08
N ILE A 112 7.91 7.81 4.29
CA ILE A 112 9.15 7.78 5.08
C ILE A 112 9.59 6.34 5.29
N ASN A 113 8.68 5.48 5.74
CA ASN A 113 8.97 4.08 5.99
C ASN A 113 9.45 3.36 4.73
N ARG A 114 8.84 3.62 3.57
CA ARG A 114 9.24 3.02 2.30
C ARG A 114 10.69 3.30 1.97
N PHE A 115 11.08 4.59 1.95
CA PHE A 115 12.43 4.97 1.57
C PHE A 115 13.48 4.62 2.65
N ALA A 116 13.09 4.57 3.92
CA ALA A 116 13.95 4.05 5.00
C ALA A 116 14.26 2.56 4.79
N ILE A 117 13.29 1.76 4.33
CA ILE A 117 13.48 0.32 4.02
C ILE A 117 14.39 0.09 2.81
N GLU A 118 14.50 1.06 1.89
CA GLU A 118 15.43 1.04 0.76
C GLU A 118 16.86 1.47 1.16
N ASP A 119 17.19 1.43 2.46
CA ASP A 119 18.48 1.80 3.04
C ASP A 119 18.89 3.27 2.78
N ASN A 120 17.91 4.15 2.56
CA ASN A 120 18.16 5.59 2.43
C ASN A 120 18.35 6.19 3.81
N GLN A 121 19.61 6.52 4.18
CA GLN A 121 19.98 7.00 5.52
C GLN A 121 19.18 8.24 5.94
N ASN A 122 18.95 9.19 5.03
CA ASN A 122 18.20 10.41 5.35
C ASN A 122 16.75 10.09 5.79
N TYR A 123 16.13 9.04 5.23
CA TYR A 123 14.79 8.62 5.61
C TYR A 123 14.78 7.78 6.88
N ILE A 124 15.85 7.02 7.16
CA ILE A 124 16.04 6.32 8.43
C ILE A 124 16.11 7.35 9.57
N ASP A 125 16.98 8.36 9.44
CA ASP A 125 17.14 9.42 10.42
C ASP A 125 15.84 10.21 10.61
N LEU A 126 15.12 10.48 9.51
CA LEU A 126 13.81 11.15 9.56
C LEU A 126 12.76 10.31 10.27
N LEU A 127 12.73 8.99 10.04
CA LEU A 127 11.80 8.07 10.70
C LEU A 127 12.02 8.09 12.22
N GLU A 128 13.26 7.97 12.66
CA GLU A 128 13.63 8.02 14.09
C GLU A 128 13.23 9.38 14.70
N PHE A 129 13.49 10.48 14.00
CA PHE A 129 13.11 11.81 14.46
C PHE A 129 11.60 11.98 14.57
N VAL A 130 10.84 11.51 13.58
CA VAL A 130 9.37 11.57 13.57
C VAL A 130 8.79 10.75 14.71
N GLU A 131 9.30 9.55 14.97
CA GLU A 131 8.86 8.72 16.09
C GLU A 131 9.17 9.39 17.44
N HIS A 132 10.35 9.96 17.59
CA HIS A 132 10.71 10.71 18.80
C HIS A 132 9.76 11.90 19.01
N ALA A 133 9.48 12.68 17.96
CA ALA A 133 8.57 13.82 18.03
C ALA A 133 7.13 13.40 18.38
N LYS A 134 6.63 12.31 17.81
CA LYS A 134 5.31 11.74 18.16
C LYS A 134 5.24 11.35 19.63
N ASN A 135 6.27 10.74 20.18
CA ASN A 135 6.35 10.41 21.61
C ASN A 135 6.36 11.63 22.52
N LYS A 136 6.72 12.81 21.99
CA LYS A 136 6.63 14.11 22.68
C LYS A 136 5.32 14.85 22.41
N GLY A 137 4.38 14.25 21.66
CA GLY A 137 3.06 14.83 21.37
C GLY A 137 3.02 15.74 20.14
N PHE A 138 4.07 15.79 19.32
CA PHE A 138 4.06 16.57 18.07
C PHE A 138 3.36 15.80 16.95
N ALA A 139 2.65 16.54 16.08
CA ALA A 139 2.13 15.98 14.85
C ALA A 139 3.30 15.63 13.89
N VAL A 140 3.14 14.57 13.09
CA VAL A 140 4.15 14.14 12.11
C VAL A 140 4.51 15.26 11.13
N SER A 141 3.50 15.99 10.64
CA SER A 141 3.71 17.15 9.76
C SER A 141 4.61 18.22 10.40
N THR A 142 4.42 18.48 11.69
CA THR A 142 5.26 19.43 12.43
C THR A 142 6.70 18.94 12.57
N ALA A 143 6.88 17.64 12.88
CA ALA A 143 8.20 17.03 12.97
C ALA A 143 8.97 17.16 11.66
N ILE A 144 8.32 16.92 10.54
CA ILE A 144 8.94 17.03 9.21
C ILE A 144 9.35 18.46 8.87
N VAL A 145 8.47 19.43 9.14
CA VAL A 145 8.80 20.84 8.93
C VAL A 145 10.03 21.24 9.75
N ILE A 146 10.11 20.80 11.01
CA ILE A 146 11.26 21.06 11.87
C ILE A 146 12.53 20.41 11.29
N ALA A 147 12.46 19.15 10.90
CA ALA A 147 13.61 18.41 10.37
C ALA A 147 14.19 19.04 9.10
N ARG A 148 13.34 19.62 8.27
CA ARG A 148 13.75 20.23 6.99
C ARG A 148 14.00 21.74 7.04
N GLY A 149 13.41 22.44 7.99
CA GLY A 149 13.39 23.89 8.02
C GLY A 149 12.63 24.55 6.86
N THR A 150 11.71 23.80 6.21
CA THR A 150 10.95 24.23 5.02
C THR A 150 9.44 24.11 5.22
N ALA A 151 8.65 24.82 4.42
CA ALA A 151 7.20 24.73 4.47
C ALA A 151 6.69 23.36 4.00
N LEU A 152 5.56 22.89 4.56
CA LEU A 152 4.96 21.59 4.28
C LEU A 152 4.68 21.32 2.80
N ASN A 153 4.28 22.34 2.03
CA ASN A 153 3.98 22.19 0.61
C ASN A 153 5.20 21.79 -0.23
N ASP A 154 6.39 22.28 0.15
CA ASP A 154 7.64 21.95 -0.54
C ASP A 154 8.10 20.51 -0.24
N VAL A 155 7.67 19.96 0.90
CA VAL A 155 7.99 18.58 1.30
C VAL A 155 7.25 17.59 0.43
N TYR A 156 5.98 17.80 0.08
CA TYR A 156 5.20 16.85 -0.73
C TYR A 156 5.81 16.57 -2.10
N HIS A 157 6.33 17.58 -2.80
CA HIS A 157 6.99 17.40 -4.10
C HIS A 157 8.33 16.65 -4.03
N MET A 158 8.97 16.60 -2.88
CA MET A 158 10.24 15.89 -2.69
C MET A 158 10.05 14.42 -2.31
N TRP A 159 8.83 14.03 -1.92
CA TRP A 159 8.50 12.67 -1.47
C TRP A 159 8.28 11.72 -2.63
N ASP A 160 7.63 12.19 -3.70
CA ASP A 160 7.35 11.38 -4.88
C ASP A 160 8.64 10.88 -5.55
N ASP A 161 9.75 11.60 -5.38
CA ASP A 161 11.02 11.33 -6.04
C ASP A 161 12.09 10.69 -5.12
N GLY A 162 11.83 10.48 -3.82
CA GLY A 162 12.84 9.98 -2.87
C GLY A 162 14.03 10.90 -2.65
N LYS A 163 13.87 12.21 -2.89
CA LYS A 163 14.96 13.22 -2.89
C LYS A 163 15.13 13.96 -1.57
N LEU A 164 14.82 13.33 -0.44
CA LEU A 164 15.16 13.91 0.85
C LEU A 164 16.68 13.93 1.01
N ARG A 165 17.27 15.09 1.14
CA ARG A 165 18.70 15.30 1.42
C ARG A 165 18.88 15.88 2.80
#